data_79974fded216fca073371c12d444efff
#
_entry.id   79974fded216fca073371c12d444efff
#
_cell.length_a   1.000
_cell.length_b   1.000
_cell.length_c   1.000
_cell.angle_alpha   90.00
_cell.angle_beta   90.00
_cell.angle_gamma   90.00
#
_symmetry.space_group_name_H-M   'P 1'
#
loop_
_entity.id
_entity.type
_entity.pdbx_description
1 polymer ?
#
loop_
_entity_poly.entity_id
_entity_poly.type
_entity_poly.pdbx_seq_one_letter_code
_entity_poly.pdbx_strand_id
1 'polypeptide(L)'
;MKRVDAILLFFLFSLSCQKLSLSNEKVVIATASNFLETLVTLKKDFESNHDIEIEIRSASSGILYAQILRGIKVDIFLSADEERADMIIEKKLARAGDSFIYAVGKLALWFPGSVCQLSTMSRETAKECLIQSKRIGIANEIIAPYGRAAKETLDSLGLPRTDQKLIRAENIGQTFALGSSQNVDAAFVAMSQLKKLKGSPSYWLVESSSHAAINQKAVLLSQKKAHEGAKLFFDYLKSDDAQRRIS
;
A
#
# COMPACT_ATOMS: atom_id res chain seq x y z
N MET A 1 -60.91 13.38 65.43
CA MET A 1 -60.68 14.03 64.13
C MET A 1 -59.19 14.30 64.01
N LYS A 2 -58.43 13.48 63.31
CA LYS A 2 -57.03 13.67 62.96
C LYS A 2 -56.87 13.46 61.44
N ARG A 3 -56.49 14.50 60.74
CA ARG A 3 -56.20 14.46 59.30
C ARG A 3 -54.85 13.76 59.12
N VAL A 4 -54.79 12.83 58.18
CA VAL A 4 -53.56 12.15 57.72
C VAL A 4 -53.22 12.79 56.39
N ASP A 5 -52.12 13.54 56.36
CA ASP A 5 -51.57 14.14 55.15
C ASP A 5 -50.78 13.07 54.35
N ALA A 6 -51.22 12.80 53.15
CA ALA A 6 -50.54 11.90 52.20
C ALA A 6 -49.43 12.64 51.52
N ILE A 7 -48.18 12.30 51.82
CA ILE A 7 -46.99 12.80 51.11
C ILE A 7 -46.80 11.92 49.89
N LEU A 8 -47.07 12.49 48.68
CA LEU A 8 -46.87 11.87 47.38
C LEU A 8 -45.39 12.04 47.02
N LEU A 9 -44.59 10.98 47.18
CA LEU A 9 -43.20 10.93 46.74
C LEU A 9 -43.12 10.75 45.21
N PHE A 10 -42.84 11.80 44.47
CA PHE A 10 -42.54 11.74 43.07
C PHE A 10 -41.11 11.21 42.88
N PHE A 11 -40.93 9.95 42.56
CA PHE A 11 -39.66 9.38 42.09
C PHE A 11 -39.43 9.83 40.65
N LEU A 12 -38.67 10.88 40.47
CA LEU A 12 -38.11 11.26 39.15
C LEU A 12 -37.04 10.22 38.75
N PHE A 13 -37.44 9.26 37.92
CA PHE A 13 -36.53 8.35 37.26
C PHE A 13 -35.82 9.15 36.16
N SER A 14 -34.66 9.75 36.51
CA SER A 14 -33.77 10.33 35.53
C SER A 14 -33.16 9.20 34.69
N LEU A 15 -33.70 8.95 33.49
CA LEU A 15 -33.08 8.12 32.47
C LEU A 15 -31.78 8.83 32.03
N SER A 16 -30.69 8.54 32.72
CA SER A 16 -29.36 8.86 32.23
C SER A 16 -29.13 8.06 30.96
N CYS A 17 -29.34 8.71 29.82
CA CYS A 17 -28.88 8.20 28.53
C CYS A 17 -27.35 8.18 28.60
N GLN A 18 -26.77 7.10 29.14
CA GLN A 18 -25.37 6.81 28.99
C GLN A 18 -25.15 6.64 27.47
N LYS A 19 -24.63 7.71 26.83
CA LYS A 19 -23.92 7.54 25.58
C LYS A 19 -22.84 6.49 25.87
N LEU A 20 -23.09 5.23 25.44
CA LEU A 20 -22.01 4.31 25.27
C LEU A 20 -20.98 5.05 24.40
N SER A 21 -19.87 5.43 24.98
CA SER A 21 -18.69 5.82 24.25
C SER A 21 -18.27 4.56 23.50
N LEU A 22 -18.72 4.44 22.26
CA LEU A 22 -18.14 3.49 21.33
C LEU A 22 -16.65 3.84 21.32
N SER A 23 -15.84 2.95 21.86
CA SER A 23 -14.39 3.04 21.74
C SER A 23 -14.15 3.16 20.24
N ASN A 24 -13.53 4.27 19.78
CA ASN A 24 -13.12 4.43 18.40
C ASN A 24 -12.44 3.14 17.97
N GLU A 25 -13.13 2.35 17.16
CA GLU A 25 -12.61 1.06 16.72
C GLU A 25 -11.43 1.35 15.80
N LYS A 26 -10.25 0.86 16.19
CA LYS A 26 -9.01 1.12 15.45
C LYS A 26 -8.67 -0.06 14.56
N VAL A 27 -8.65 0.18 13.26
CA VAL A 27 -8.25 -0.79 12.23
C VAL A 27 -6.80 -0.56 11.82
N VAL A 28 -5.98 -1.59 11.92
CA VAL A 28 -4.56 -1.52 11.56
C VAL A 28 -4.33 -2.16 10.19
N ILE A 29 -3.86 -1.36 9.22
CA ILE A 29 -3.61 -1.81 7.85
C ILE A 29 -2.11 -1.82 7.59
N ALA A 30 -1.56 -2.99 7.26
CA ALA A 30 -0.21 -3.13 6.73
C ALA A 30 -0.25 -3.02 5.21
N THR A 31 0.42 -2.04 4.63
CA THR A 31 0.40 -1.77 3.18
C THR A 31 1.78 -1.73 2.58
N ALA A 32 1.94 -2.33 1.41
CA ALA A 32 3.12 -2.13 0.59
C ALA A 32 3.27 -0.66 0.21
N SER A 33 4.51 -0.15 0.25
CA SER A 33 4.80 1.30 0.16
C SER A 33 4.40 1.96 -1.17
N ASN A 34 4.23 1.18 -2.24
CA ASN A 34 3.71 1.69 -3.51
C ASN A 34 2.25 2.16 -3.41
N PHE A 35 1.48 1.60 -2.47
CA PHE A 35 0.06 1.88 -2.31
C PHE A 35 -0.24 2.89 -1.20
N LEU A 36 0.76 3.30 -0.42
CA LEU A 36 0.60 4.17 0.76
C LEU A 36 -0.22 5.43 0.45
N GLU A 37 0.14 6.16 -0.57
CA GLU A 37 -0.51 7.43 -0.92
C GLU A 37 -1.98 7.25 -1.36
N THR A 38 -2.26 6.19 -2.11
CA THR A 38 -3.63 5.85 -2.49
C THR A 38 -4.43 5.45 -1.25
N LEU A 39 -3.83 4.65 -0.35
CA LEU A 39 -4.47 4.24 0.90
C LEU A 39 -4.76 5.43 1.82
N VAL A 40 -3.87 6.43 1.90
CA VAL A 40 -4.12 7.67 2.68
C VAL A 40 -5.36 8.40 2.15
N THR A 41 -5.56 8.45 0.82
CA THR A 41 -6.75 9.04 0.23
C THR A 41 -8.00 8.22 0.56
N LEU A 42 -7.95 6.89 0.40
CA LEU A 42 -9.06 5.99 0.72
C LEU A 42 -9.41 6.03 2.22
N LYS A 43 -8.41 6.07 3.09
CA LYS A 43 -8.58 6.25 4.53
C LYS A 43 -9.40 7.51 4.82
N LYS A 44 -9.00 8.66 4.28
CA LYS A 44 -9.68 9.93 4.52
C LYS A 44 -11.16 9.87 4.11
N ASP A 45 -11.44 9.28 2.95
CA ASP A 45 -12.82 9.15 2.47
C ASP A 45 -13.64 8.19 3.34
N PHE A 46 -13.05 7.08 3.76
CA PHE A 46 -13.72 6.09 4.61
C PHE A 46 -14.01 6.67 6.01
N GLU A 47 -13.03 7.28 6.66
CA GLU A 47 -13.16 7.89 7.99
C GLU A 47 -14.16 9.06 8.01
N SER A 48 -14.39 9.75 6.88
CA SER A 48 -15.39 10.81 6.79
C SER A 48 -16.83 10.27 6.88
N ASN A 49 -17.04 8.99 6.63
CA ASN A 49 -18.35 8.33 6.61
C ASN A 49 -18.54 7.28 7.71
N HIS A 50 -17.48 6.95 8.46
CA HIS A 50 -17.49 5.92 9.48
C HIS A 50 -16.72 6.40 10.71
N ASP A 51 -17.24 6.15 11.90
CA ASP A 51 -16.56 6.43 13.18
C ASP A 51 -15.54 5.33 13.51
N ILE A 52 -14.58 5.14 12.60
CA ILE A 52 -13.53 4.11 12.64
C ILE A 52 -12.21 4.79 12.33
N GLU A 53 -11.22 4.62 13.21
CA GLU A 53 -9.86 5.12 12.99
C GLU A 53 -9.02 4.09 12.24
N ILE A 54 -8.31 4.49 11.18
CA ILE A 54 -7.38 3.63 10.44
C ILE A 54 -5.94 4.00 10.79
N GLU A 55 -5.18 3.05 11.30
CA GLU A 55 -3.71 3.12 11.43
C GLU A 55 -3.05 2.47 10.23
N ILE A 56 -2.13 3.17 9.56
CA ILE A 56 -1.39 2.64 8.41
C ILE A 56 0.04 2.32 8.83
N ARG A 57 0.49 1.10 8.52
CA ARG A 57 1.89 0.66 8.62
C ARG A 57 2.39 0.35 7.21
N SER A 58 3.46 1.02 6.80
CA SER A 58 3.97 0.91 5.43
C SER A 58 5.42 0.43 5.41
N ALA A 59 5.67 -0.62 4.60
CA ALA A 59 7.02 -1.14 4.32
C ALA A 59 6.99 -1.95 3.00
N SER A 60 8.04 -2.71 2.69
CA SER A 60 7.98 -3.72 1.63
C SER A 60 7.08 -4.90 2.03
N SER A 61 6.45 -5.56 1.04
CA SER A 61 5.56 -6.72 1.32
C SER A 61 6.25 -7.81 2.11
N GLY A 62 7.53 -8.07 1.85
CA GLY A 62 8.30 -9.08 2.57
C GLY A 62 8.56 -8.74 4.04
N ILE A 63 8.84 -7.47 4.34
CA ILE A 63 9.00 -7.00 5.73
C ILE A 63 7.68 -7.10 6.48
N LEU A 64 6.58 -6.62 5.88
CA LEU A 64 5.25 -6.70 6.50
C LEU A 64 4.83 -8.14 6.76
N TYR A 65 5.05 -9.04 5.79
CA TYR A 65 4.82 -10.47 5.96
C TYR A 65 5.60 -11.03 7.16
N ALA A 66 6.90 -10.75 7.24
CA ALA A 66 7.73 -11.21 8.35
C ALA A 66 7.27 -10.65 9.72
N GLN A 67 6.80 -9.40 9.75
CA GLN A 67 6.24 -8.79 10.96
C GLN A 67 4.93 -9.46 11.38
N ILE A 68 4.03 -9.75 10.43
CA ILE A 68 2.77 -10.46 10.69
C ILE A 68 3.05 -11.85 11.28
N LEU A 69 4.03 -12.60 10.73
CA LEU A 69 4.42 -13.90 11.26
C LEU A 69 4.99 -13.82 12.69
N ARG A 70 5.59 -12.69 13.06
CA ARG A 70 6.09 -12.43 14.43
C ARG A 70 4.97 -11.95 15.38
N GLY A 71 3.73 -11.93 14.93
CA GLY A 71 2.56 -11.61 15.77
C GLY A 71 2.25 -10.12 15.91
N ILE A 72 2.79 -9.26 15.03
CA ILE A 72 2.35 -7.86 15.00
C ILE A 72 0.85 -7.84 14.65
N LYS A 73 0.08 -7.09 15.43
CA LYS A 73 -1.36 -6.92 15.21
C LYS A 73 -1.58 -6.11 13.94
N VAL A 74 -2.24 -6.73 12.98
CA VAL A 74 -2.66 -6.16 11.70
C VAL A 74 -3.99 -6.79 11.33
N ASP A 75 -4.95 -5.99 10.92
CA ASP A 75 -6.28 -6.46 10.53
C ASP A 75 -6.36 -6.73 9.03
N ILE A 76 -5.71 -5.87 8.21
CA ILE A 76 -5.69 -6.00 6.75
C ILE A 76 -4.25 -5.91 6.25
N PHE A 77 -3.86 -6.84 5.39
CA PHE A 77 -2.58 -6.81 4.68
C PHE A 77 -2.80 -6.53 3.20
N LEU A 78 -2.25 -5.42 2.71
CA LEU A 78 -2.25 -5.01 1.31
C LEU A 78 -0.87 -5.28 0.72
N SER A 79 -0.68 -6.48 0.20
CA SER A 79 0.56 -6.90 -0.43
C SER A 79 0.69 -6.38 -1.85
N ALA A 80 1.90 -6.07 -2.29
CA ALA A 80 2.19 -5.77 -3.69
C ALA A 80 2.43 -7.03 -4.54
N ASP A 81 2.25 -8.21 -4.00
CA ASP A 81 2.24 -9.51 -4.71
C ASP A 81 1.19 -10.46 -4.15
N GLU A 82 0.89 -11.50 -4.91
CA GLU A 82 0.03 -12.60 -4.48
C GLU A 82 0.78 -13.56 -3.54
N GLU A 83 2.05 -13.83 -3.82
CA GLU A 83 2.87 -14.81 -3.12
C GLU A 83 2.81 -14.65 -1.59
N ARG A 84 3.11 -13.45 -1.09
CA ARG A 84 3.13 -13.18 0.36
C ARG A 84 1.74 -13.17 0.97
N ALA A 85 0.74 -12.74 0.20
CA ALA A 85 -0.67 -12.79 0.59
C ALA A 85 -1.14 -14.24 0.72
N ASP A 86 -0.78 -15.11 -0.22
CA ASP A 86 -1.13 -16.54 -0.19
C ASP A 86 -0.41 -17.27 0.93
N MET A 87 0.84 -16.94 1.20
CA MET A 87 1.58 -17.48 2.36
C MET A 87 0.90 -17.15 3.70
N ILE A 88 0.24 -16.00 3.84
CA ILE A 88 -0.58 -15.68 5.04
C ILE A 88 -1.76 -16.64 5.17
N ILE A 89 -2.41 -16.98 4.05
CA ILE A 89 -3.53 -17.92 4.01
C ILE A 89 -3.05 -19.34 4.34
N GLU A 90 -1.94 -19.78 3.75
CA GLU A 90 -1.30 -21.09 4.01
C GLU A 90 -0.92 -21.27 5.48
N LYS A 91 -0.46 -20.19 6.13
CA LYS A 91 -0.17 -20.15 7.58
C LYS A 91 -1.43 -20.09 8.45
N LYS A 92 -2.64 -20.14 7.85
CA LYS A 92 -3.94 -20.09 8.53
C LYS A 92 -4.15 -18.81 9.35
N LEU A 93 -3.49 -17.72 8.97
CA LEU A 93 -3.68 -16.39 9.56
C LEU A 93 -4.85 -15.64 8.90
N ALA A 94 -5.34 -16.12 7.76
CA ALA A 94 -6.51 -15.64 7.04
C ALA A 94 -7.22 -16.82 6.37
N ARG A 95 -8.47 -16.61 5.92
CA ARG A 95 -9.21 -17.59 5.10
C ARG A 95 -9.00 -17.28 3.62
N ALA A 96 -9.07 -18.28 2.76
CA ALA A 96 -8.96 -18.09 1.31
C ALA A 96 -10.02 -17.13 0.75
N GLY A 97 -11.26 -17.20 1.27
CA GLY A 97 -12.34 -16.30 0.89
C GLY A 97 -12.20 -14.84 1.36
N ASP A 98 -11.28 -14.58 2.27
CA ASP A 98 -11.00 -13.25 2.83
C ASP A 98 -9.81 -12.58 2.11
N SER A 99 -9.68 -12.79 0.80
CA SER A 99 -8.64 -12.20 -0.03
C SER A 99 -9.13 -11.90 -1.45
N PHE A 100 -8.55 -10.88 -2.09
CA PHE A 100 -8.81 -10.55 -3.49
C PHE A 100 -7.67 -9.72 -4.10
N ILE A 101 -7.53 -9.74 -5.43
CA ILE A 101 -6.61 -8.85 -6.14
C ILE A 101 -7.25 -7.47 -6.22
N TYR A 102 -6.64 -6.47 -5.56
CA TYR A 102 -7.19 -5.12 -5.50
C TYR A 102 -6.61 -4.19 -6.58
N ALA A 103 -5.43 -4.51 -7.14
CA ALA A 103 -4.78 -3.74 -8.18
C ALA A 103 -3.78 -4.58 -8.97
N VAL A 104 -3.46 -4.12 -10.19
CA VAL A 104 -2.31 -4.61 -10.96
C VAL A 104 -1.30 -3.47 -11.09
N GLY A 105 -0.13 -3.67 -10.51
CA GLY A 105 0.93 -2.67 -10.47
C GLY A 105 1.58 -2.46 -11.85
N LYS A 106 1.93 -1.21 -12.14
CA LYS A 106 2.71 -0.84 -13.33
C LYS A 106 4.06 -0.30 -12.89
N LEU A 107 5.13 -0.87 -13.45
CA LEU A 107 6.51 -0.42 -13.22
C LEU A 107 6.87 0.69 -14.21
N ALA A 108 7.55 1.72 -13.73
CA ALA A 108 8.12 2.76 -14.56
C ALA A 108 9.60 2.94 -14.24
N LEU A 109 10.40 3.19 -15.25
CA LEU A 109 11.78 3.64 -15.13
C LEU A 109 11.79 5.16 -15.29
N TRP A 110 12.04 5.86 -14.20
CA TRP A 110 12.03 7.31 -14.11
C TRP A 110 13.44 7.90 -14.12
N PHE A 111 13.61 9.01 -14.85
CA PHE A 111 14.87 9.78 -14.91
C PHE A 111 14.62 11.15 -14.28
N PRO A 112 14.90 11.33 -12.98
CA PRO A 112 14.59 12.57 -12.25
C PRO A 112 15.49 13.74 -12.58
N GLY A 113 16.66 13.48 -13.16
CA GLY A 113 17.68 14.46 -13.46
C GLY A 113 17.80 14.80 -14.95
N SER A 114 18.96 15.34 -15.34
CA SER A 114 19.26 15.80 -16.70
C SER A 114 19.74 14.71 -17.65
N VAL A 115 19.97 13.49 -17.17
CA VAL A 115 20.53 12.39 -18.01
C VAL A 115 19.63 12.05 -19.18
N CYS A 116 18.33 12.17 -18.99
CA CYS A 116 17.36 11.88 -20.02
C CYS A 116 16.09 12.74 -19.83
N GLN A 117 15.88 13.72 -20.70
CA GLN A 117 14.74 14.63 -20.65
C GLN A 117 13.89 14.45 -21.93
N LEU A 118 13.06 13.40 -21.94
CA LEU A 118 12.19 13.10 -23.05
C LEU A 118 10.75 12.91 -22.55
N SER A 119 9.79 13.52 -23.24
CA SER A 119 8.36 13.43 -22.90
C SER A 119 7.75 12.05 -23.16
N THR A 120 8.30 11.34 -24.14
CA THR A 120 7.94 9.95 -24.48
C THR A 120 9.22 9.16 -24.68
N MET A 121 9.26 7.93 -24.18
CA MET A 121 10.46 7.14 -24.17
C MET A 121 10.15 5.72 -24.63
N SER A 122 10.89 5.25 -25.66
CA SER A 122 10.87 3.86 -26.08
C SER A 122 11.76 3.01 -25.19
N ARG A 123 11.65 1.70 -25.32
CA ARG A 123 12.52 0.73 -24.64
C ARG A 123 13.99 0.96 -24.97
N GLU A 124 14.31 1.21 -26.24
CA GLU A 124 15.66 1.44 -26.74
C GLU A 124 16.26 2.71 -26.14
N THR A 125 15.48 3.80 -26.15
CA THR A 125 15.88 5.07 -25.54
C THR A 125 16.09 4.94 -24.05
N ALA A 126 15.19 4.22 -23.34
CA ALA A 126 15.35 3.97 -21.92
C ALA A 126 16.62 3.16 -21.59
N LYS A 127 16.96 2.18 -22.46
CA LYS A 127 18.19 1.41 -22.34
C LYS A 127 19.44 2.29 -22.52
N GLU A 128 19.46 3.19 -23.51
CA GLU A 128 20.57 4.13 -23.73
C GLU A 128 20.74 5.06 -22.54
N CYS A 129 19.64 5.59 -21.99
CA CYS A 129 19.70 6.45 -20.80
C CYS A 129 20.20 5.70 -19.55
N LEU A 130 19.82 4.42 -19.40
CA LEU A 130 20.33 3.56 -18.31
C LEU A 130 21.85 3.33 -18.44
N ILE A 131 22.36 3.15 -19.66
CA ILE A 131 23.80 2.99 -19.91
C ILE A 131 24.57 4.23 -19.45
N GLN A 132 24.02 5.42 -19.67
CA GLN A 132 24.63 6.70 -19.27
C GLN A 132 24.47 6.97 -17.78
N SER A 133 23.48 6.40 -17.11
CA SER A 133 23.22 6.56 -15.68
C SER A 133 24.36 5.95 -14.84
N LYS A 134 24.83 6.67 -13.84
CA LYS A 134 25.86 6.21 -12.90
C LYS A 134 25.25 5.55 -11.66
N ARG A 135 24.07 6.01 -11.23
CA ARG A 135 23.34 5.54 -10.05
C ARG A 135 21.91 5.20 -10.45
N ILE A 136 21.52 3.95 -10.26
CA ILE A 136 20.19 3.43 -10.59
C ILE A 136 19.53 2.95 -9.32
N GLY A 137 18.44 3.60 -8.92
CA GLY A 137 17.65 3.23 -7.75
C GLY A 137 16.74 2.05 -8.05
N ILE A 138 16.80 1.01 -7.22
CA ILE A 138 15.85 -0.10 -7.22
C ILE A 138 15.41 -0.41 -5.79
N ALA A 139 14.21 -0.95 -5.62
CA ALA A 139 13.85 -1.56 -4.35
C ALA A 139 14.58 -2.90 -4.20
N ASN A 140 14.77 -3.36 -2.97
CA ASN A 140 15.41 -4.65 -2.70
C ASN A 140 14.58 -5.78 -3.34
N GLU A 141 15.17 -6.49 -4.28
CA GLU A 141 14.53 -7.53 -5.10
C GLU A 141 14.06 -8.76 -4.32
N ILE A 142 14.61 -8.99 -3.12
CA ILE A 142 14.26 -10.14 -2.28
C ILE A 142 12.96 -9.89 -1.52
N ILE A 143 12.74 -8.66 -1.04
CA ILE A 143 11.66 -8.33 -0.12
C ILE A 143 10.58 -7.43 -0.73
N ALA A 144 10.86 -6.80 -1.89
CA ALA A 144 9.95 -5.88 -2.55
C ALA A 144 9.56 -6.38 -3.95
N PRO A 145 8.27 -6.60 -4.25
CA PRO A 145 7.80 -7.08 -5.56
C PRO A 145 8.21 -6.17 -6.72
N TYR A 146 8.16 -4.86 -6.53
CA TYR A 146 8.64 -3.90 -7.53
C TYR A 146 10.16 -3.95 -7.74
N GLY A 147 10.93 -4.34 -6.71
CA GLY A 147 12.36 -4.60 -6.85
C GLY A 147 12.64 -5.83 -7.71
N ARG A 148 11.86 -6.91 -7.52
CA ARG A 148 11.92 -8.11 -8.36
C ARG A 148 11.60 -7.76 -9.81
N ALA A 149 10.51 -7.04 -10.06
CA ALA A 149 10.12 -6.60 -11.39
C ALA A 149 11.19 -5.69 -12.04
N ALA A 150 11.83 -4.80 -11.28
CA ALA A 150 12.93 -3.98 -11.76
C ALA A 150 14.14 -4.82 -12.19
N LYS A 151 14.49 -5.85 -11.40
CA LYS A 151 15.57 -6.77 -11.73
C LYS A 151 15.27 -7.57 -13.00
N GLU A 152 14.07 -8.14 -13.11
CA GLU A 152 13.62 -8.86 -14.30
C GLU A 152 13.66 -7.95 -15.55
N THR A 153 13.25 -6.69 -15.40
CA THR A 153 13.33 -5.68 -16.48
C THR A 153 14.77 -5.43 -16.90
N LEU A 154 15.70 -5.23 -15.95
CA LEU A 154 17.12 -5.05 -16.25
C LEU A 154 17.71 -6.27 -16.99
N ASP A 155 17.35 -7.48 -16.54
CA ASP A 155 17.76 -8.72 -17.20
C ASP A 155 17.20 -8.80 -18.63
N SER A 156 15.92 -8.40 -18.85
CA SER A 156 15.27 -8.38 -20.19
C SER A 156 15.89 -7.36 -21.14
N LEU A 157 16.47 -6.28 -20.63
CA LEU A 157 17.19 -5.28 -21.41
C LEU A 157 18.58 -5.77 -21.86
N GLY A 158 19.05 -6.91 -21.36
CA GLY A 158 20.39 -7.44 -21.62
C GLY A 158 21.50 -6.51 -21.13
N LEU A 159 21.23 -5.72 -20.10
CA LEU A 159 22.25 -4.88 -19.48
C LEU A 159 23.09 -5.70 -18.53
N PRO A 160 24.44 -5.60 -18.60
CA PRO A 160 25.29 -6.28 -17.64
C PRO A 160 24.94 -5.82 -16.23
N ARG A 161 24.90 -6.78 -15.29
CA ARG A 161 24.65 -6.52 -13.87
C ARG A 161 25.80 -5.65 -13.33
N THR A 162 25.64 -4.36 -13.43
CA THR A 162 26.55 -3.44 -12.80
C THR A 162 26.06 -3.21 -11.38
N ASP A 163 26.26 -4.19 -10.48
CA ASP A 163 25.93 -4.05 -9.06
C ASP A 163 26.51 -2.74 -8.47
N GLN A 164 27.60 -2.27 -9.03
CA GLN A 164 28.23 -1.00 -8.69
C GLN A 164 27.36 0.24 -8.99
N LYS A 165 26.41 0.15 -9.92
CA LYS A 165 25.48 1.24 -10.27
C LYS A 165 24.18 1.17 -9.50
N LEU A 166 23.83 0.02 -8.91
CA LEU A 166 22.55 -0.19 -8.26
C LEU A 166 22.55 0.34 -6.83
N ILE A 167 21.69 1.30 -6.56
CA ILE A 167 21.38 1.79 -5.22
C ILE A 167 20.11 1.08 -4.75
N ARG A 168 20.28 0.14 -3.83
CA ARG A 168 19.17 -0.67 -3.29
C ARG A 168 18.53 0.02 -2.10
N ALA A 169 17.26 0.37 -2.25
CA ALA A 169 16.43 0.86 -1.16
C ALA A 169 15.62 -0.32 -0.56
N GLU A 170 15.19 -0.23 0.67
CA GLU A 170 14.42 -1.28 1.34
C GLU A 170 13.07 -1.54 0.65
N ASN A 171 12.44 -0.50 0.11
CA ASN A 171 11.13 -0.57 -0.53
C ASN A 171 10.99 0.47 -1.65
N ILE A 172 9.91 0.36 -2.43
CA ILE A 172 9.68 1.23 -3.59
C ILE A 172 9.40 2.70 -3.21
N GLY A 173 8.88 2.96 -2.01
CA GLY A 173 8.71 4.32 -1.50
C GLY A 173 10.05 5.02 -1.28
N GLN A 174 11.02 4.32 -0.70
CA GLN A 174 12.39 4.83 -0.54
C GLN A 174 13.10 5.01 -1.89
N THR A 175 12.86 4.09 -2.85
CA THR A 175 13.40 4.25 -4.21
C THR A 175 12.86 5.53 -4.87
N PHE A 176 11.56 5.79 -4.72
CA PHE A 176 10.96 7.04 -5.20
C PHE A 176 11.55 8.27 -4.52
N ALA A 177 11.80 8.21 -3.21
CA ALA A 177 12.45 9.30 -2.47
C ALA A 177 13.89 9.56 -2.97
N LEU A 178 14.67 8.51 -3.30
CA LEU A 178 15.99 8.67 -3.90
C LEU A 178 15.93 9.42 -5.24
N GLY A 179 14.94 9.11 -6.08
CA GLY A 179 14.71 9.85 -7.33
C GLY A 179 14.28 11.29 -7.07
N SER A 180 13.31 11.52 -6.18
CA SER A 180 12.79 12.83 -5.86
C SER A 180 13.86 13.79 -5.30
N SER A 181 14.82 13.26 -4.56
CA SER A 181 15.99 14.01 -4.04
C SER A 181 17.17 14.06 -5.01
N GLN A 182 17.03 13.53 -6.23
CA GLN A 182 18.08 13.45 -7.26
C GLN A 182 19.36 12.73 -6.79
N ASN A 183 19.23 11.83 -5.82
CA ASN A 183 20.34 11.01 -5.34
C ASN A 183 20.67 9.84 -6.29
N VAL A 184 19.82 9.61 -7.30
CA VAL A 184 20.02 8.64 -8.38
C VAL A 184 19.69 9.28 -9.72
N ASP A 185 20.33 8.79 -10.79
CA ASP A 185 20.15 9.30 -12.15
C ASP A 185 18.93 8.66 -12.81
N ALA A 186 18.62 7.43 -12.41
CA ALA A 186 17.43 6.68 -12.83
C ALA A 186 16.84 5.91 -11.62
N ALA A 187 15.54 5.71 -11.59
CA ALA A 187 14.87 4.98 -10.52
C ALA A 187 13.72 4.12 -11.07
N PHE A 188 13.67 2.86 -10.70
CA PHE A 188 12.49 2.02 -10.93
C PHE A 188 11.46 2.31 -9.84
N VAL A 189 10.27 2.77 -10.24
CA VAL A 189 9.22 3.23 -9.33
C VAL A 189 7.85 2.70 -9.75
N ALA A 190 6.86 2.77 -8.88
CA ALA A 190 5.49 2.48 -9.25
C ALA A 190 4.92 3.65 -10.08
N MET A 191 4.19 3.36 -11.16
CA MET A 191 3.56 4.39 -11.99
C MET A 191 2.63 5.31 -11.19
N SER A 192 1.96 4.77 -10.17
CA SER A 192 1.10 5.53 -9.25
C SER A 192 1.84 6.66 -8.50
N GLN A 193 3.14 6.49 -8.25
CA GLN A 193 3.97 7.51 -7.60
C GLN A 193 4.27 8.67 -8.56
N LEU A 194 4.51 8.37 -9.86
CA LEU A 194 4.79 9.40 -10.87
C LEU A 194 3.56 10.24 -11.20
N LYS A 195 2.34 9.65 -11.18
CA LYS A 195 1.09 10.37 -11.44
C LYS A 195 0.89 11.60 -10.53
N LYS A 196 1.57 11.65 -9.37
CA LYS A 196 1.46 12.73 -8.38
C LYS A 196 2.53 13.81 -8.50
N LEU A 197 3.53 13.60 -9.32
CA LEU A 197 4.55 14.62 -9.57
C LEU A 197 3.94 15.79 -10.35
N LYS A 198 4.29 16.99 -9.95
CA LYS A 198 3.98 18.19 -10.73
C LYS A 198 4.87 18.24 -11.98
N GLY A 199 4.30 18.57 -13.12
CA GLY A 199 5.02 18.63 -14.38
C GLY A 199 4.97 17.31 -15.17
N SER A 200 5.86 17.17 -16.14
CA SER A 200 5.94 15.99 -17.02
C SER A 200 7.23 15.23 -16.73
N PRO A 201 7.24 14.25 -15.82
CA PRO A 201 8.44 13.48 -15.53
C PRO A 201 8.88 12.69 -16.76
N SER A 202 10.18 12.59 -17.00
CA SER A 202 10.76 11.75 -18.04
C SER A 202 10.80 10.30 -17.57
N TYR A 203 10.01 9.43 -18.14
CA TYR A 203 9.97 8.01 -17.77
C TYR A 203 9.65 7.11 -18.96
N TRP A 204 10.07 5.87 -18.84
CA TRP A 204 9.61 4.76 -19.65
C TRP A 204 8.63 3.91 -18.85
N LEU A 205 7.41 3.74 -19.36
CA LEU A 205 6.48 2.77 -18.80
C LEU A 205 6.92 1.38 -19.26
N VAL A 206 7.36 0.56 -18.31
CA VAL A 206 7.89 -0.77 -18.61
C VAL A 206 6.78 -1.67 -19.15
N GLU A 207 7.05 -2.35 -20.25
CA GLU A 207 6.13 -3.30 -20.85
C GLU A 207 5.92 -4.52 -19.94
N SER A 208 4.68 -5.02 -19.89
CA SER A 208 4.30 -6.19 -19.10
C SER A 208 5.04 -7.48 -19.48
N SER A 209 5.65 -7.53 -20.68
CA SER A 209 6.51 -8.64 -21.11
C SER A 209 7.91 -8.63 -20.51
N SER A 210 8.32 -7.54 -19.86
CA SER A 210 9.67 -7.37 -19.28
C SER A 210 9.81 -7.90 -17.85
N HIS A 211 8.70 -8.20 -17.20
CA HIS A 211 8.66 -8.73 -15.83
C HIS A 211 7.36 -9.49 -15.57
N ALA A 212 7.35 -10.32 -14.52
CA ALA A 212 6.13 -10.97 -14.06
C ALA A 212 5.08 -9.94 -13.61
N ALA A 213 3.79 -10.27 -13.77
CA ALA A 213 2.70 -9.38 -13.36
C ALA A 213 2.79 -9.03 -11.86
N ILE A 214 2.59 -7.75 -11.54
CA ILE A 214 2.60 -7.26 -10.15
C ILE A 214 1.15 -7.25 -9.65
N ASN A 215 0.58 -8.45 -9.47
CA ASN A 215 -0.77 -8.61 -8.92
C ASN A 215 -0.77 -8.31 -7.43
N GLN A 216 -1.43 -7.24 -7.04
CA GLN A 216 -1.48 -6.78 -5.65
C GLN A 216 -2.71 -7.37 -4.95
N LYS A 217 -2.48 -8.07 -3.85
CA LYS A 217 -3.52 -8.83 -3.17
C LYS A 217 -3.78 -8.34 -1.75
N ALA A 218 -5.06 -8.10 -1.46
CA ALA A 218 -5.54 -7.76 -0.14
C ALA A 218 -5.92 -9.02 0.63
N VAL A 219 -5.61 -9.06 1.93
CA VAL A 219 -5.98 -10.15 2.84
C VAL A 219 -6.54 -9.56 4.13
N LEU A 220 -7.74 -10.00 4.53
CA LEU A 220 -8.31 -9.72 5.84
C LEU A 220 -7.84 -10.81 6.82
N LEU A 221 -7.07 -10.43 7.84
CA LEU A 221 -6.50 -11.37 8.80
C LEU A 221 -7.54 -11.82 9.85
N SER A 222 -7.53 -13.09 10.17
CA SER A 222 -8.45 -13.73 11.12
C SER A 222 -7.95 -13.71 12.57
N GLN A 223 -7.15 -12.72 12.98
CA GLN A 223 -6.66 -12.61 14.35
C GLN A 223 -7.81 -12.29 15.31
N LYS A 224 -8.36 -13.33 15.96
CA LYS A 224 -9.40 -13.25 17.01
C LYS A 224 -10.59 -12.34 16.66
N LYS A 225 -11.56 -12.81 15.87
CA LYS A 225 -12.72 -12.06 15.33
C LYS A 225 -12.25 -10.78 14.60
N ALA A 226 -12.23 -10.82 13.28
CA ALA A 226 -12.04 -9.61 12.49
C ALA A 226 -12.98 -8.53 13.03
N HIS A 227 -12.43 -7.38 13.44
CA HIS A 227 -13.21 -6.24 13.86
C HIS A 227 -14.22 -5.91 12.76
N GLU A 228 -15.42 -5.54 13.14
CA GLU A 228 -16.47 -5.17 12.18
C GLU A 228 -15.95 -4.04 11.26
N GLY A 229 -15.23 -3.05 11.81
CA GLY A 229 -14.61 -1.98 11.07
C GLY A 229 -13.56 -2.45 10.04
N ALA A 230 -12.77 -3.47 10.37
CA ALA A 230 -11.82 -4.04 9.41
C ALA A 230 -12.53 -4.71 8.22
N LYS A 231 -13.63 -5.41 8.48
CA LYS A 231 -14.45 -6.00 7.43
C LYS A 231 -15.12 -4.94 6.58
N LEU A 232 -15.67 -3.88 7.18
CA LEU A 232 -16.25 -2.75 6.46
C LEU A 232 -15.24 -2.08 5.53
N PHE A 233 -14.02 -1.82 6.00
CA PHE A 233 -12.98 -1.24 5.15
C PHE A 233 -12.52 -2.20 4.06
N PHE A 234 -12.40 -3.49 4.36
CA PHE A 234 -12.03 -4.51 3.38
C PHE A 234 -13.08 -4.64 2.26
N ASP A 235 -14.37 -4.52 2.60
CA ASP A 235 -15.45 -4.52 1.61
C ASP A 235 -15.53 -3.17 0.87
N TYR A 236 -15.24 -2.05 1.54
CA TYR A 236 -15.09 -0.74 0.89
C TYR A 236 -14.02 -0.76 -0.22
N LEU A 237 -12.88 -1.43 0.00
CA LEU A 237 -11.84 -1.56 -1.03
C LEU A 237 -12.34 -2.22 -2.33
N LYS A 238 -13.42 -3.02 -2.27
CA LYS A 238 -14.03 -3.68 -3.44
C LYS A 238 -15.06 -2.80 -4.14
N SER A 239 -15.49 -1.69 -3.52
CA SER A 239 -16.50 -0.80 -4.09
C SER A 239 -16.01 -0.12 -5.36
N ASP A 240 -16.94 0.23 -6.26
CA ASP A 240 -16.62 0.94 -7.49
C ASP A 240 -15.93 2.28 -7.22
N ASP A 241 -16.28 2.96 -6.12
CA ASP A 241 -15.67 4.23 -5.74
C ASP A 241 -14.19 4.05 -5.36
N ALA A 242 -13.89 3.11 -4.49
CA ALA A 242 -12.52 2.79 -4.13
C ALA A 242 -11.71 2.29 -5.34
N GLN A 243 -12.29 1.43 -6.18
CA GLN A 243 -11.62 0.89 -7.36
C GLN A 243 -11.31 1.96 -8.41
N ARG A 244 -12.18 2.96 -8.61
CA ARG A 244 -11.86 4.12 -9.48
C ARG A 244 -10.68 4.95 -8.98
N ARG A 245 -10.46 5.01 -7.66
CA ARG A 245 -9.32 5.74 -7.07
C ARG A 245 -8.03 4.92 -7.08
N ILE A 246 -8.16 3.60 -7.11
CA ILE A 246 -7.04 2.64 -7.17
C ILE A 246 -6.46 2.55 -8.58
N SER A 247 -7.29 2.65 -9.62
CA SER A 247 -6.91 2.59 -11.04
C SER A 247 -6.23 3.87 -11.52
#